data_6f94c3f20db0ffa6c2685f4c2a4f4304
#
_entry.id   6f94c3f20db0ffa6c2685f4c2a4f4304
#
_cell.length_a   1.000
_cell.length_b   1.000
_cell.length_c   1.000
_cell.angle_alpha   90.00
_cell.angle_beta   90.00
_cell.angle_gamma   90.00
#
_symmetry.space_group_name_H-M   'P 1'
#
loop_
_entity.id
_entity.type
_entity.pdbx_description
1 polymer ?
#
loop_
_entity_poly.entity_id
_entity_poly.type
_entity_poly.pdbx_seq_one_letter_code
_entity_poly.pdbx_strand_id
1 'polypeptide(L)'
;MTSAETIMTYEAILAITRKMLSAARKNQWDELIVLEKECRSLTDKLINNDPEPILDEDSLKTKIKMIQEILDDDAQIKAITQPWMEKLQYM
;
A
#
# COMPACT_ATOMS: atom_id res chain seq x y z
N MET A 1 6.69 15.30 9.81
CA MET A 1 5.34 15.02 9.26
C MET A 1 4.32 15.12 10.37
N THR A 2 3.26 15.90 10.20
CA THR A 2 2.20 16.05 11.19
C THR A 2 1.29 14.82 11.22
N SER A 3 0.47 14.67 12.28
CA SER A 3 -0.51 13.58 12.37
C SER A 3 -1.46 13.59 11.19
N ALA A 4 -1.95 14.77 10.78
CA ALA A 4 -2.87 14.92 9.66
C ALA A 4 -2.20 14.48 8.35
N GLU A 5 -0.95 14.88 8.13
CA GLU A 5 -0.18 14.48 6.94
C GLU A 5 0.08 12.98 6.93
N THR A 6 0.36 12.38 8.09
CA THR A 6 0.55 10.93 8.23
C THR A 6 -0.73 10.19 7.83
N ILE A 7 -1.88 10.60 8.34
CA ILE A 7 -3.17 10.00 7.99
C ILE A 7 -3.45 10.13 6.49
N MET A 8 -3.24 11.32 5.92
CA MET A 8 -3.43 11.55 4.48
C MET A 8 -2.52 10.66 3.63
N THR A 9 -1.29 10.44 4.09
CA THR A 9 -0.34 9.56 3.39
C THR A 9 -0.83 8.10 3.42
N TYR A 10 -1.33 7.62 4.55
CA TYR A 10 -1.91 6.29 4.64
C TYR A 10 -3.16 6.14 3.76
N GLU A 11 -4.00 7.17 3.69
CA GLU A 11 -5.17 7.17 2.80
C GLU A 11 -4.74 7.05 1.33
N ALA A 12 -3.69 7.78 0.95
CA ALA A 12 -3.16 7.72 -0.40
C ALA A 12 -2.58 6.34 -0.72
N ILE A 13 -1.84 5.73 0.23
CA ILE A 13 -1.31 4.39 0.08
C ILE A 13 -2.46 3.38 -0.09
N LEU A 14 -3.48 3.47 0.74
CA LEU A 14 -4.64 2.57 0.66
C LEU A 14 -5.33 2.67 -0.70
N ALA A 15 -5.53 3.90 -1.21
CA ALA A 15 -6.12 4.12 -2.52
C ALA A 15 -5.29 3.46 -3.62
N ILE A 16 -3.97 3.55 -3.53
CA ILE A 16 -3.06 2.94 -4.50
C ILE A 16 -3.10 1.42 -4.40
N THR A 17 -3.08 0.85 -3.19
CA THR A 17 -3.13 -0.62 -3.04
C THR A 17 -4.41 -1.21 -3.60
N ARG A 18 -5.52 -0.50 -3.50
CA ARG A 18 -6.79 -0.93 -4.10
C ARG A 18 -6.74 -0.91 -5.63
N LYS A 19 -6.11 0.09 -6.20
CA LYS A 19 -5.85 0.14 -7.65
C LYS A 19 -4.92 -0.98 -8.09
N MET A 20 -3.89 -1.26 -7.29
CA MET A 20 -2.95 -2.36 -7.55
C MET A 20 -3.69 -3.70 -7.54
N LEU A 21 -4.56 -3.93 -6.58
CA LEU A 21 -5.35 -5.15 -6.51
C LEU A 21 -6.25 -5.31 -7.74
N SER A 22 -6.89 -4.23 -8.17
CA SER A 22 -7.70 -4.22 -9.39
C SER A 22 -6.86 -4.55 -10.63
N ALA A 23 -5.68 -3.91 -10.75
CA ALA A 23 -4.77 -4.16 -11.87
C ALA A 23 -4.28 -5.61 -11.87
N ALA A 24 -3.96 -6.17 -10.72
CA ALA A 24 -3.53 -7.56 -10.60
C ALA A 24 -4.63 -8.53 -11.04
N ARG A 25 -5.88 -8.27 -10.63
CA ARG A 25 -7.03 -9.09 -11.02
C ARG A 25 -7.32 -9.06 -12.52
N LYS A 26 -6.98 -7.95 -13.17
CA LYS A 26 -7.19 -7.75 -14.61
C LYS A 26 -5.96 -8.08 -15.44
N ASN A 27 -4.90 -8.58 -14.82
CA ASN A 27 -3.63 -8.89 -15.46
C ASN A 27 -2.99 -7.65 -16.13
N GLN A 28 -3.20 -6.47 -15.58
CA GLN A 28 -2.62 -5.22 -16.07
C GLN A 28 -1.27 -4.99 -15.40
N TRP A 29 -0.28 -5.77 -15.78
CA TRP A 29 1.03 -5.81 -15.13
C TRP A 29 1.81 -4.52 -15.26
N ASP A 30 1.73 -3.83 -16.41
CA ASP A 30 2.41 -2.54 -16.62
C ASP A 30 1.87 -1.48 -15.66
N GLU A 31 0.55 -1.43 -15.49
CA GLU A 31 -0.11 -0.52 -14.57
C GLU A 31 0.26 -0.87 -13.11
N LEU A 32 0.32 -2.15 -12.78
CA LEU A 32 0.71 -2.62 -11.46
C LEU A 32 2.11 -2.14 -11.10
N ILE A 33 3.06 -2.21 -12.05
CA ILE A 33 4.43 -1.75 -11.85
C ILE A 33 4.47 -0.25 -11.54
N VAL A 34 3.73 0.56 -12.28
CA VAL A 34 3.66 2.01 -12.05
C VAL A 34 3.07 2.31 -10.68
N LEU A 35 1.98 1.64 -10.31
CA LEU A 35 1.33 1.81 -9.02
C LEU A 35 2.23 1.39 -7.86
N GLU A 36 3.00 0.32 -8.04
CA GLU A 36 3.94 -0.17 -7.04
C GLU A 36 5.03 0.87 -6.76
N LYS A 37 5.53 1.54 -7.79
CA LYS A 37 6.50 2.61 -7.65
C LYS A 37 5.92 3.80 -6.89
N GLU A 38 4.68 4.18 -7.18
CA GLU A 38 4.00 5.26 -6.45
C GLU A 38 3.81 4.89 -4.98
N CYS A 39 3.40 3.66 -4.71
CA CYS A 39 3.22 3.15 -3.36
C CYS A 39 4.54 3.20 -2.58
N ARG A 40 5.63 2.75 -3.19
CA ARG A 40 6.96 2.78 -2.59
C ARG A 40 7.42 4.20 -2.27
N SER A 41 7.15 5.14 -3.17
CA SER A 41 7.48 6.55 -2.97
C SER A 41 6.78 7.11 -1.72
N LEU A 42 5.49 6.81 -1.54
CA LEU A 42 4.73 7.24 -0.37
C LEU A 42 5.22 6.56 0.91
N THR A 43 5.55 5.28 0.84
CA THR A 43 6.09 4.53 1.98
C THR A 43 7.43 5.10 2.41
N ASP A 44 8.32 5.42 1.45
CA ASP A 44 9.61 6.05 1.73
C ASP A 44 9.43 7.41 2.41
N LYS A 45 8.42 8.16 2.01
CA LYS A 45 8.07 9.43 2.64
C LYS A 45 7.74 9.25 4.11
N LEU A 46 6.98 8.22 4.47
CA LEU A 46 6.67 7.89 5.86
C LEU A 46 7.92 7.52 6.66
N ILE A 47 8.80 6.72 6.05
CA ILE A 47 10.03 6.25 6.70
C ILE A 47 11.01 7.40 6.91
N ASN A 48 11.17 8.27 5.92
CA ASN A 48 12.21 9.31 5.91
C ASN A 48 11.82 10.59 6.65
N ASN A 49 10.53 10.83 6.91
CA ASN A 49 10.04 12.07 7.51
C ASN A 49 9.50 11.89 8.92
N ASP A 50 10.10 11.05 9.75
CA ASP A 50 9.78 10.83 11.16
C ASP A 50 8.37 11.32 11.55
N PRO A 51 7.31 10.52 11.36
CA PRO A 51 5.96 10.98 11.65
C PRO A 51 5.78 11.31 13.14
N GLU A 52 5.09 12.41 13.42
CA GLU A 52 4.75 12.76 14.79
C GLU A 52 3.87 11.68 15.43
N PRO A 53 4.02 11.42 16.73
CA PRO A 53 3.13 10.48 17.42
C PRO A 53 1.67 10.93 17.30
N ILE A 54 0.80 9.99 17.01
CA ILE A 54 -0.64 10.26 16.95
C ILE A 54 -1.18 10.08 18.35
N LEU A 55 -1.55 11.19 19.00
CA LEU A 55 -2.03 11.19 20.39
C LEU A 55 -3.55 11.08 20.48
N ASP A 56 -4.26 11.42 19.42
CA ASP A 56 -5.71 11.34 19.36
C ASP A 56 -6.16 9.89 19.13
N GLU A 57 -7.02 9.40 20.02
CA GLU A 57 -7.49 8.01 19.99
C GLU A 57 -8.23 7.67 18.70
N ASP A 58 -9.09 8.57 18.21
CA ASP A 58 -9.85 8.35 16.99
C ASP A 58 -8.94 8.30 15.76
N SER A 59 -7.96 9.18 15.69
CA SER A 59 -6.97 9.19 14.60
C SER A 59 -6.10 7.94 14.64
N LEU A 60 -5.74 7.47 15.84
CA LEU A 60 -4.97 6.24 15.99
C LEU A 60 -5.77 5.02 15.52
N LYS A 61 -7.05 4.93 15.87
CA LYS A 61 -7.92 3.86 15.40
C LYS A 61 -8.06 3.87 13.88
N THR A 62 -8.21 5.05 13.29
CA THR A 62 -8.29 5.22 11.84
C THR A 62 -6.99 4.73 11.16
N LYS A 63 -5.84 5.11 11.71
CA LYS A 63 -4.54 4.66 11.20
C LYS A 63 -4.41 3.14 11.25
N ILE A 64 -4.75 2.53 12.38
CA ILE A 64 -4.67 1.07 12.55
C ILE A 64 -5.58 0.37 11.55
N LYS A 65 -6.80 0.85 11.37
CA LYS A 65 -7.74 0.29 10.41
C LYS A 65 -7.20 0.36 8.99
N MET A 66 -6.63 1.50 8.60
CA MET A 66 -6.05 1.67 7.26
C MET A 66 -4.86 0.74 7.04
N ILE A 67 -4.00 0.59 8.04
CA ILE A 67 -2.86 -0.34 7.96
C ILE A 67 -3.36 -1.77 7.75
N GLN A 68 -4.38 -2.18 8.50
CA GLN A 68 -4.97 -3.53 8.34
C GLN A 68 -5.54 -3.73 6.94
N GLU A 69 -6.24 -2.74 6.39
CA GLU A 69 -6.78 -2.80 5.04
C GLU A 69 -5.67 -2.84 3.97
N ILE A 70 -4.60 -2.07 4.16
CA ILE A 70 -3.43 -2.09 3.27
C ILE A 70 -2.77 -3.47 3.27
N LEU A 71 -2.57 -4.05 4.46
CA LEU A 71 -1.98 -5.38 4.58
C LEU A 71 -2.86 -6.45 3.95
N ASP A 72 -4.17 -6.32 4.09
CA ASP A 72 -5.13 -7.24 3.49
C ASP A 72 -5.08 -7.16 1.94
N ASP A 73 -5.07 -5.96 1.39
CA ASP A 73 -4.91 -5.74 -0.05
C ASP A 73 -3.59 -6.32 -0.55
N ASP A 74 -2.50 -6.10 0.19
CA ASP A 74 -1.18 -6.61 -0.15
C ASP A 74 -1.16 -8.15 -0.18
N ALA A 75 -1.80 -8.78 0.80
CA ALA A 75 -1.91 -10.25 0.85
C ALA A 75 -2.68 -10.78 -0.36
N GLN A 76 -3.75 -10.11 -0.77
CA GLN A 76 -4.52 -10.50 -1.95
C GLN A 76 -3.72 -10.30 -3.24
N ILE A 77 -2.98 -9.20 -3.35
CA ILE A 77 -2.11 -8.93 -4.50
C ILE A 77 -1.04 -10.03 -4.61
N LYS A 78 -0.39 -10.38 -3.51
CA LYS A 78 0.62 -11.45 -3.49
C LYS A 78 0.03 -12.80 -3.89
N ALA A 79 -1.18 -13.11 -3.44
CA ALA A 79 -1.86 -14.34 -3.82
C ALA A 79 -2.10 -14.44 -5.32
N ILE A 80 -2.30 -13.31 -6.00
CA ILE A 80 -2.50 -13.24 -7.45
C ILE A 80 -1.15 -13.28 -8.20
N THR A 81 -0.16 -12.51 -7.73
CA THR A 81 1.11 -12.31 -8.44
C THR A 81 2.14 -13.41 -8.20
N GLN A 82 2.11 -14.06 -7.04
CA GLN A 82 3.10 -15.06 -6.66
C GLN A 82 3.14 -16.28 -7.59
N PRO A 83 2.00 -16.88 -7.99
CA PRO A 83 2.03 -17.99 -8.95
C PRO A 83 2.64 -17.61 -10.30
N TRP A 84 2.39 -16.38 -10.75
CA TRP A 84 2.97 -15.85 -11.99
C TRP A 84 4.49 -15.69 -11.85
N MET A 85 4.95 -15.17 -10.73
CA MET A 85 6.39 -15.00 -10.45
C MET A 85 7.09 -16.36 -10.37
N GLU A 86 6.47 -17.36 -9.76
CA GLU A 86 7.00 -18.72 -9.69
C GLU A 86 7.18 -19.33 -11.09
N LYS A 87 6.21 -19.12 -11.98
CA LYS A 87 6.32 -19.56 -13.37
C LYS A 87 7.52 -18.97 -14.09
N LEU A 88 7.82 -17.71 -13.82
CA LEU A 88 8.99 -17.04 -14.42
C LEU A 88 10.31 -17.66 -13.97
N GLN A 89 10.37 -18.14 -12.72
CA GLN A 89 11.58 -18.77 -12.18
C GLN A 89 11.91 -20.12 -12.86
N TYR A 90 10.91 -20.79 -13.41
CA TYR A 90 11.07 -22.10 -14.03
C TYR A 90 11.23 -22.02 -15.56
N MET A 91 11.21 -20.82 -16.08
CA MET A 91 11.52 -20.57 -17.49
C MET A 91 13.04 -20.29 -17.64
#